data_e94afba62818632fec02268deeac5dff
#
_entry.id   e94afba62818632fec02268deeac5dff
#
_cell.length_a   1.000
_cell.length_b   1.000
_cell.length_c   1.000
_cell.angle_alpha   90.00
_cell.angle_beta   90.00
_cell.angle_gamma   90.00
#
_symmetry.space_group_name_H-M   'P 1'
#
loop_
_entity.id
_entity.type
_entity.pdbx_description
1 polymer ?
#
loop_
_entity_poly.entity_id
_entity_poly.type
_entity_poly.pdbx_seq_one_letter_code
_entity_poly.pdbx_strand_id
1 'polypeptide(L)'
;MNSARIAFALTILFCANAALAGERRYSVSDFDKIRVVGAAGVTVETGRATTVRATGDREAIEALSVEVQDRVLTVQPLGGIFNPETKRAKSTAILFVTLPQLSGAKLNGSGSIKAAMLRGAQADVSLTGSGQITIARVLVDRLTVRLSGAGTMTLAGKALNVDASIKGAGNLAASALDTADLKLMAASSGLISMSAKRSATVTATGSGTVAIIGGPSCTVQNLGVGTVNCGKKP
;
A
#
# COMPACT_ATOMS: atom_id res chain seq x y z
N MET A 1 41.30 -54.89 -42.09
CA MET A 1 39.99 -54.33 -42.41
C MET A 1 39.43 -53.73 -41.11
N ASN A 2 39.73 -52.42 -40.87
CA ASN A 2 39.33 -51.73 -39.68
C ASN A 2 38.27 -50.66 -40.02
N SER A 3 37.08 -50.90 -39.51
CA SER A 3 35.99 -49.94 -39.65
C SER A 3 35.94 -49.01 -38.43
N ALA A 4 36.41 -47.75 -38.58
CA ALA A 4 36.29 -46.73 -37.58
C ALA A 4 34.86 -46.14 -37.57
N ARG A 5 34.16 -46.26 -36.46
CA ARG A 5 32.86 -45.64 -36.22
C ARG A 5 33.11 -44.25 -35.59
N ILE A 6 32.83 -43.18 -36.32
CA ILE A 6 32.86 -41.80 -35.86
C ILE A 6 31.49 -41.51 -35.20
N ALA A 7 31.48 -41.36 -33.87
CA ALA A 7 30.31 -40.91 -33.13
C ALA A 7 30.27 -39.40 -33.14
N PHE A 8 29.26 -38.82 -33.81
CA PHE A 8 29.02 -37.38 -33.86
C PHE A 8 28.18 -37.00 -32.61
N ALA A 9 28.81 -36.43 -31.62
CA ALA A 9 28.11 -35.92 -30.43
C ALA A 9 27.45 -34.57 -30.76
N LEU A 10 26.13 -34.55 -30.87
CA LEU A 10 25.32 -33.35 -31.08
C LEU A 10 25.16 -32.64 -29.73
N THR A 11 25.95 -31.61 -29.48
CA THR A 11 25.84 -30.74 -28.31
C THR A 11 24.70 -29.76 -28.51
N ILE A 12 23.54 -30.03 -27.90
CA ILE A 12 22.40 -29.12 -27.88
C ILE A 12 22.72 -27.96 -26.89
N LEU A 13 23.02 -26.78 -27.43
CA LEU A 13 23.21 -25.56 -26.67
C LEU A 13 21.83 -25.05 -26.22
N PHE A 14 21.45 -25.29 -24.97
CA PHE A 14 20.25 -24.70 -24.36
C PHE A 14 20.52 -23.20 -24.12
N CYS A 15 20.10 -22.35 -25.06
CA CYS A 15 20.03 -20.90 -24.83
C CYS A 15 18.90 -20.65 -23.82
N ALA A 16 19.24 -20.55 -22.53
CA ALA A 16 18.33 -19.99 -21.53
C ALA A 16 18.08 -18.52 -21.88
N ASN A 17 16.89 -18.21 -22.40
CA ASN A 17 16.41 -16.84 -22.51
C ASN A 17 16.25 -16.29 -21.11
N ALA A 18 17.29 -15.65 -20.57
CA ALA A 18 17.17 -14.78 -19.41
C ALA A 18 16.26 -13.62 -19.84
N ALA A 19 15.04 -13.59 -19.36
CA ALA A 19 14.17 -12.43 -19.47
C ALA A 19 14.93 -11.25 -18.85
N LEU A 20 15.35 -10.30 -19.69
CA LEU A 20 16.04 -9.09 -19.26
C LEU A 20 15.06 -8.24 -18.48
N ALA A 21 15.07 -8.40 -17.15
CA ALA A 21 14.36 -7.48 -16.26
C ALA A 21 14.94 -6.08 -16.51
N GLY A 22 14.10 -5.19 -17.03
CA GLY A 22 14.50 -3.80 -17.27
C GLY A 22 14.64 -3.06 -15.92
N GLU A 23 15.61 -2.17 -15.82
CA GLU A 23 15.71 -1.18 -14.75
C GLU A 23 15.68 0.22 -15.36
N ARG A 24 14.86 1.10 -14.80
CA ARG A 24 14.81 2.51 -15.16
C ARG A 24 14.90 3.38 -13.91
N ARG A 25 15.81 4.33 -13.92
CA ARG A 25 15.94 5.34 -12.86
C ARG A 25 15.26 6.63 -13.29
N TYR A 26 14.57 7.26 -12.36
CA TYR A 26 13.91 8.53 -12.57
C TYR A 26 14.64 9.62 -11.79
N SER A 27 14.97 10.72 -12.48
CA SER A 27 15.46 11.92 -11.83
C SER A 27 14.25 12.72 -11.35
N VAL A 28 14.11 12.88 -10.06
CA VAL A 28 12.96 13.53 -9.42
C VAL A 28 13.44 14.55 -8.39
N SER A 29 12.63 15.58 -8.18
CA SER A 29 12.81 16.54 -7.07
C SER A 29 12.42 15.90 -5.73
N ASP A 30 12.69 16.59 -4.63
CA ASP A 30 12.32 16.12 -3.30
C ASP A 30 10.80 16.07 -3.10
N PHE A 31 10.35 15.00 -2.44
CA PHE A 31 8.95 14.78 -2.08
C PHE A 31 8.87 14.09 -0.71
N ASP A 32 7.70 14.18 -0.09
CA ASP A 32 7.40 13.52 1.19
C ASP A 32 6.06 12.77 1.17
N LYS A 33 5.37 12.78 0.02
CA LYS A 33 4.10 12.06 -0.19
C LYS A 33 4.16 11.24 -1.47
N ILE A 34 3.44 10.12 -1.47
CA ILE A 34 3.35 9.24 -2.63
C ILE A 34 1.88 9.02 -3.00
N ARG A 35 1.61 9.13 -4.28
CA ARG A 35 0.32 8.80 -4.89
C ARG A 35 0.54 7.75 -5.98
N VAL A 36 -0.14 6.62 -5.86
CA VAL A 36 -0.14 5.56 -6.86
C VAL A 36 -1.53 5.46 -7.46
N VAL A 37 -1.60 5.44 -8.78
CA VAL A 37 -2.84 5.24 -9.54
C VAL A 37 -2.69 4.01 -10.42
N GLY A 38 -3.68 3.11 -10.38
CA GLY A 38 -3.68 1.87 -11.18
C GLY A 38 -3.17 0.66 -10.41
N ALA A 39 -2.40 -0.21 -11.07
CA ALA A 39 -2.01 -1.52 -10.56
C ALA A 39 -0.52 -1.62 -10.16
N ALA A 40 0.24 -0.53 -10.24
CA ALA A 40 1.67 -0.54 -9.93
C ALA A 40 1.95 -0.89 -8.47
N GLY A 41 3.03 -1.63 -8.23
CA GLY A 41 3.59 -1.87 -6.90
C GLY A 41 4.66 -0.84 -6.55
N VAL A 42 4.61 -0.29 -5.33
CA VAL A 42 5.62 0.66 -4.84
C VAL A 42 6.15 0.20 -3.49
N THR A 43 7.47 0.05 -3.39
CA THR A 43 8.18 -0.23 -2.13
C THR A 43 8.95 1.00 -1.73
N VAL A 44 8.75 1.44 -0.49
CA VAL A 44 9.27 2.70 0.04
C VAL A 44 10.17 2.44 1.23
N GLU A 45 11.42 2.87 1.13
CA GLU A 45 12.38 2.92 2.24
C GLU A 45 12.60 4.37 2.66
N THR A 46 12.72 4.63 3.94
CA THR A 46 12.93 5.98 4.51
C THR A 46 14.25 6.10 5.22
N GLY A 47 14.72 7.33 5.42
CA GLY A 47 15.98 7.63 6.11
C GLY A 47 17.20 7.69 5.19
N ARG A 48 16.99 7.75 3.86
CA ARG A 48 18.06 7.85 2.85
C ARG A 48 17.75 8.99 1.86
N ALA A 49 18.75 9.35 1.06
CA ALA A 49 18.59 10.30 -0.02
C ALA A 49 17.52 9.84 -1.03
N THR A 50 16.84 10.80 -1.66
CA THR A 50 15.77 10.55 -2.61
C THR A 50 16.29 9.81 -3.85
N THR A 51 15.75 8.62 -4.10
CA THR A 51 15.96 7.89 -5.36
C THR A 51 14.67 7.20 -5.78
N VAL A 52 14.44 7.09 -7.08
CA VAL A 52 13.30 6.36 -7.64
C VAL A 52 13.81 5.49 -8.78
N ARG A 53 13.54 4.18 -8.70
CA ARG A 53 13.85 3.22 -9.75
C ARG A 53 12.70 2.27 -9.96
N ALA A 54 12.41 1.93 -11.20
CA ALA A 54 11.47 0.88 -11.56
C ALA A 54 12.20 -0.36 -12.03
N THR A 55 11.69 -1.52 -11.67
CA THR A 55 12.14 -2.83 -12.15
C THR A 55 10.95 -3.65 -12.62
N GLY A 56 11.17 -4.50 -13.60
CA GLY A 56 10.13 -5.35 -14.17
C GLY A 56 10.27 -5.48 -15.66
N ASP A 57 9.22 -5.86 -16.35
CA ASP A 57 9.23 -5.91 -17.81
C ASP A 57 9.37 -4.51 -18.41
N ARG A 58 10.13 -4.42 -19.49
CA ARG A 58 10.42 -3.17 -20.16
C ARG A 58 9.15 -2.43 -20.58
N GLU A 59 8.20 -3.13 -21.16
CA GLU A 59 6.91 -2.55 -21.58
C GLU A 59 6.11 -2.01 -20.38
N ALA A 60 6.11 -2.73 -19.24
CA ALA A 60 5.44 -2.29 -18.05
C ALA A 60 6.10 -1.04 -17.42
N ILE A 61 7.42 -0.93 -17.50
CA ILE A 61 8.18 0.25 -17.04
C ILE A 61 7.94 1.45 -17.97
N GLU A 62 7.94 1.23 -19.29
CA GLU A 62 7.71 2.27 -20.30
C GLU A 62 6.26 2.80 -20.25
N ALA A 63 5.31 1.96 -19.81
CA ALA A 63 3.91 2.34 -19.63
C ALA A 63 3.63 3.15 -18.34
N LEU A 64 4.66 3.49 -17.54
CA LEU A 64 4.50 4.28 -16.31
C LEU A 64 4.95 5.73 -16.52
N SER A 65 4.10 6.67 -16.06
CA SER A 65 4.48 8.07 -15.78
C SER A 65 4.83 8.18 -14.30
N VAL A 66 5.99 8.78 -14.03
CA VAL A 66 6.50 9.04 -12.67
C VAL A 66 6.90 10.50 -12.59
N GLU A 67 6.14 11.28 -11.86
CA GLU A 67 6.27 12.74 -11.79
C GLU A 67 6.18 13.23 -10.34
N VAL A 68 6.90 14.32 -10.02
CA VAL A 68 6.79 15.00 -8.73
C VAL A 68 6.16 16.37 -8.93
N GLN A 69 5.04 16.61 -8.27
CA GLN A 69 4.38 17.90 -8.21
C GLN A 69 3.94 18.18 -6.76
N ASP A 70 4.15 19.39 -6.27
CA ASP A 70 3.75 19.82 -4.92
C ASP A 70 4.25 18.87 -3.81
N ARG A 71 5.48 18.37 -3.94
CA ARG A 71 6.11 17.39 -3.03
C ARG A 71 5.37 16.04 -2.99
N VAL A 72 4.60 15.72 -4.01
CA VAL A 72 3.91 14.43 -4.18
C VAL A 72 4.51 13.68 -5.36
N LEU A 73 5.12 12.53 -5.11
CA LEU A 73 5.48 11.59 -6.18
C LEU A 73 4.22 10.91 -6.67
N THR A 74 3.85 11.15 -7.91
CA THR A 74 2.71 10.48 -8.56
C THR A 74 3.21 9.42 -9.53
N VAL A 75 2.73 8.20 -9.34
CA VAL A 75 2.98 7.04 -10.20
C VAL A 75 1.66 6.63 -10.83
N GLN A 76 1.58 6.68 -12.14
CA GLN A 76 0.34 6.39 -12.88
C GLN A 76 0.64 5.77 -14.24
N PRO A 77 -0.34 5.09 -14.88
CA PRO A 77 -0.19 4.63 -16.25
C PRO A 77 -0.01 5.80 -17.20
N LEU A 78 0.90 5.67 -18.16
CA LEU A 78 1.07 6.64 -19.25
C LEU A 78 -0.21 6.70 -20.09
N GLY A 79 -0.73 7.89 -20.36
CA GLY A 79 -2.00 8.06 -21.07
C GLY A 79 -3.26 7.86 -20.23
N GLY A 80 -3.10 7.71 -18.89
CA GLY A 80 -4.23 7.61 -17.94
C GLY A 80 -4.83 6.21 -17.81
N ILE A 81 -5.85 6.09 -16.97
CA ILE A 81 -6.48 4.81 -16.59
C ILE A 81 -7.26 4.16 -17.75
N PHE A 82 -7.61 4.94 -18.75
CA PHE A 82 -8.44 4.50 -19.89
C PHE A 82 -7.63 4.12 -21.15
N ASN A 83 -6.29 4.11 -21.09
CA ASN A 83 -5.50 3.71 -22.23
C ASN A 83 -5.63 2.18 -22.48
N PRO A 84 -6.10 1.75 -23.68
CA PRO A 84 -6.26 0.32 -24.00
C PRO A 84 -4.94 -0.46 -23.99
N GLU A 85 -3.81 0.19 -24.25
CA GLU A 85 -2.48 -0.44 -24.26
C GLU A 85 -2.02 -0.84 -22.84
N THR A 86 -2.43 -0.10 -21.80
CA THR A 86 -2.11 -0.46 -20.41
C THR A 86 -2.80 -1.74 -19.95
N LYS A 87 -3.89 -2.16 -20.61
CA LYS A 87 -4.56 -3.44 -20.36
C LYS A 87 -3.79 -4.66 -20.88
N ARG A 88 -2.83 -4.45 -21.78
CA ARG A 88 -2.03 -5.54 -22.38
C ARG A 88 -0.78 -5.90 -21.59
N ALA A 89 -0.31 -5.04 -20.71
CA ALA A 89 0.83 -5.36 -19.85
C ALA A 89 0.46 -6.51 -18.91
N LYS A 90 0.90 -7.72 -19.27
CA LYS A 90 0.68 -8.95 -18.47
C LYS A 90 1.46 -8.98 -17.16
N SER A 91 2.37 -8.05 -16.97
CA SER A 91 3.24 -7.95 -15.80
C SER A 91 3.20 -6.55 -15.20
N THR A 92 3.49 -6.47 -13.93
CA THR A 92 3.44 -5.24 -13.14
C THR A 92 4.86 -4.75 -12.87
N ALA A 93 5.15 -3.50 -13.20
CA ALA A 93 6.39 -2.88 -12.75
C ALA A 93 6.34 -2.61 -11.25
N ILE A 94 7.48 -2.81 -10.58
CA ILE A 94 7.66 -2.48 -9.16
C ILE A 94 8.60 -1.27 -9.08
N LEU A 95 8.14 -0.23 -8.38
CA LEU A 95 8.98 0.92 -8.08
C LEU A 95 9.61 0.76 -6.69
N PHE A 96 10.90 0.99 -6.65
CA PHE A 96 11.66 1.15 -5.40
C PHE A 96 11.95 2.63 -5.21
N VAL A 97 11.48 3.14 -4.09
CA VAL A 97 11.56 4.55 -3.73
C VAL A 97 12.33 4.66 -2.43
N THR A 98 13.36 5.50 -2.39
CA THR A 98 13.98 5.92 -1.13
C THR A 98 13.76 7.42 -0.94
N LEU A 99 13.56 7.85 0.31
CA LEU A 99 13.39 9.26 0.65
C LEU A 99 13.75 9.49 2.12
N PRO A 100 14.08 10.73 2.52
CA PRO A 100 14.41 11.03 3.92
C PRO A 100 13.23 10.77 4.87
N GLN A 101 12.03 11.16 4.49
CA GLN A 101 10.83 11.07 5.31
C GLN A 101 9.58 10.95 4.45
N LEU A 102 8.66 10.04 4.84
CA LEU A 102 7.34 9.90 4.23
C LEU A 102 6.27 10.42 5.20
N SER A 103 5.42 11.33 4.73
CA SER A 103 4.28 11.92 5.49
C SER A 103 2.92 11.52 4.94
N GLY A 104 2.85 10.94 3.72
CA GLY A 104 1.58 10.54 3.14
C GLY A 104 1.69 9.45 2.08
N ALA A 105 0.69 8.55 2.05
CA ALA A 105 0.58 7.47 1.08
C ALA A 105 -0.85 7.35 0.55
N LYS A 106 -1.04 7.51 -0.75
CA LYS A 106 -2.34 7.41 -1.41
C LYS A 106 -2.30 6.37 -2.53
N LEU A 107 -3.24 5.45 -2.52
CA LEU A 107 -3.40 4.44 -3.56
C LEU A 107 -4.82 4.50 -4.13
N ASN A 108 -4.91 4.70 -5.44
CA ASN A 108 -6.15 4.64 -6.21
C ASN A 108 -6.06 3.50 -7.23
N GLY A 109 -6.70 2.38 -6.96
CA GLY A 109 -6.70 1.23 -7.88
C GLY A 109 -6.46 -0.10 -7.18
N SER A 110 -5.81 -1.03 -7.89
CA SER A 110 -5.53 -2.40 -7.45
C SER A 110 -4.05 -2.66 -7.14
N GLY A 111 -3.21 -1.64 -7.22
CA GLY A 111 -1.78 -1.74 -6.94
C GLY A 111 -1.44 -1.97 -5.46
N SER A 112 -0.17 -1.77 -5.11
CA SER A 112 0.28 -1.91 -3.73
C SER A 112 1.28 -0.84 -3.32
N ILE A 113 1.20 -0.40 -2.06
CA ILE A 113 2.21 0.44 -1.41
C ILE A 113 2.72 -0.31 -0.18
N LYS A 114 4.03 -0.56 -0.12
CA LYS A 114 4.71 -1.08 1.06
C LYS A 114 5.70 -0.04 1.55
N ALA A 115 5.49 0.52 2.73
CA ALA A 115 6.38 1.53 3.30
C ALA A 115 7.00 1.05 4.62
N ALA A 116 8.32 1.26 4.76
CA ALA A 116 9.03 0.91 5.98
C ALA A 116 8.62 1.81 7.15
N MET A 117 8.54 3.12 6.92
CA MET A 117 8.17 4.07 7.98
C MET A 117 7.37 5.26 7.42
N LEU A 118 6.36 5.68 8.18
CA LEU A 118 5.61 6.93 8.02
C LEU A 118 5.86 7.79 9.27
N ARG A 119 6.36 9.01 9.09
CA ARG A 119 6.79 9.86 10.20
C ARG A 119 6.40 11.31 9.98
N GLY A 120 6.08 12.02 11.06
CA GLY A 120 5.81 13.45 11.06
C GLY A 120 4.80 13.86 12.14
N ALA A 121 4.49 15.16 12.26
CA ALA A 121 3.42 15.62 13.15
C ALA A 121 2.05 15.14 12.63
N GLN A 122 1.85 15.18 11.31
CA GLN A 122 0.62 14.74 10.67
C GLN A 122 0.93 13.83 9.49
N ALA A 123 0.11 12.80 9.31
CA ALA A 123 0.20 11.91 8.15
C ALA A 123 -1.20 11.52 7.63
N ASP A 124 -1.26 11.22 6.33
CA ASP A 124 -2.47 10.80 5.64
C ASP A 124 -2.22 9.50 4.88
N VAL A 125 -3.05 8.50 5.13
CA VAL A 125 -3.02 7.23 4.41
C VAL A 125 -4.40 6.98 3.80
N SER A 126 -4.45 6.87 2.48
CA SER A 126 -5.72 6.71 1.75
C SER A 126 -5.64 5.60 0.72
N LEU A 127 -6.61 4.69 0.76
CA LEU A 127 -6.79 3.62 -0.22
C LEU A 127 -8.18 3.73 -0.83
N THR A 128 -8.23 3.83 -2.14
CA THR A 128 -9.47 3.75 -2.91
C THR A 128 -9.35 2.63 -3.94
N GLY A 129 -10.26 1.66 -3.91
CA GLY A 129 -10.24 0.50 -4.80
C GLY A 129 -10.01 -0.82 -4.08
N SER A 130 -9.33 -1.77 -4.75
CA SER A 130 -9.08 -3.14 -4.26
C SER A 130 -7.62 -3.45 -3.98
N GLY A 131 -6.75 -2.43 -3.96
CA GLY A 131 -5.31 -2.58 -3.73
C GLY A 131 -4.93 -2.84 -2.28
N GLN A 132 -3.64 -2.73 -1.99
CA GLN A 132 -3.08 -2.99 -0.67
C GLN A 132 -2.12 -1.88 -0.23
N ILE A 133 -2.28 -1.40 1.02
CA ILE A 133 -1.29 -0.54 1.67
C ILE A 133 -0.78 -1.24 2.92
N THR A 134 0.54 -1.35 3.06
CA THR A 134 1.21 -1.88 4.25
C THR A 134 2.25 -0.89 4.73
N ILE A 135 2.12 -0.41 5.97
CA ILE A 135 3.10 0.47 6.62
C ILE A 135 3.61 -0.22 7.87
N ALA A 136 4.90 -0.59 7.85
CA ALA A 136 5.51 -1.38 8.90
C ALA A 136 5.69 -0.58 10.21
N ARG A 137 5.91 0.73 10.11
CA ARG A 137 6.05 1.60 11.28
C ARG A 137 5.47 2.99 11.03
N VAL A 138 4.45 3.33 11.76
CA VAL A 138 3.90 4.68 11.87
C VAL A 138 4.47 5.35 13.13
N LEU A 139 4.90 6.61 13.04
CA LEU A 139 5.35 7.41 14.15
C LEU A 139 4.91 8.88 13.95
N VAL A 140 3.68 9.18 14.38
CA VAL A 140 3.03 10.47 14.12
C VAL A 140 2.18 10.92 15.31
N ASP A 141 1.92 12.23 15.40
CA ASP A 141 0.98 12.74 16.40
C ASP A 141 -0.47 12.56 15.91
N ARG A 142 -0.74 12.87 14.65
CA ARG A 142 -2.07 12.71 14.05
C ARG A 142 -2.00 11.89 12.77
N LEU A 143 -2.81 10.84 12.72
CA LEU A 143 -2.95 10.00 11.54
C LEU A 143 -4.39 10.07 11.02
N THR A 144 -4.52 10.39 9.75
CA THR A 144 -5.79 10.25 9.03
C THR A 144 -5.76 9.01 8.14
N VAL A 145 -6.72 8.13 8.33
CA VAL A 145 -6.85 6.88 7.57
C VAL A 145 -8.16 6.89 6.79
N ARG A 146 -8.09 6.70 5.48
CA ARG A 146 -9.26 6.56 4.63
C ARG A 146 -9.17 5.29 3.79
N LEU A 147 -10.18 4.44 3.89
CA LEU A 147 -10.31 3.24 3.06
C LEU A 147 -11.69 3.27 2.38
N SER A 148 -11.68 3.19 1.07
CA SER A 148 -12.91 3.13 0.26
C SER A 148 -12.79 2.04 -0.80
N GLY A 149 -13.68 1.05 -0.75
CA GLY A 149 -13.68 -0.11 -1.66
C GLY A 149 -13.48 -1.43 -0.95
N ALA A 150 -12.78 -2.38 -1.60
CA ALA A 150 -12.56 -3.75 -1.11
C ALA A 150 -11.08 -4.06 -0.81
N GLY A 151 -10.24 -3.05 -0.75
CA GLY A 151 -8.81 -3.21 -0.50
C GLY A 151 -8.45 -3.56 0.95
N THR A 152 -7.16 -3.80 1.18
CA THR A 152 -6.63 -4.12 2.51
C THR A 152 -5.58 -3.11 2.94
N MET A 153 -5.68 -2.66 4.19
CA MET A 153 -4.70 -1.76 4.78
C MET A 153 -4.15 -2.37 6.07
N THR A 154 -2.81 -2.42 6.20
CA THR A 154 -2.12 -2.90 7.39
C THR A 154 -1.22 -1.80 7.93
N LEU A 155 -1.42 -1.42 9.19
CA LEU A 155 -0.70 -0.35 9.85
C LEU A 155 -0.17 -0.83 11.20
N ALA A 156 1.09 -0.52 11.50
CA ALA A 156 1.70 -0.79 12.79
C ALA A 156 2.53 0.40 13.28
N GLY A 157 2.78 0.52 14.58
CA GLY A 157 3.60 1.58 15.16
C GLY A 157 2.88 2.39 16.23
N LYS A 158 2.99 3.73 16.18
CA LYS A 158 2.39 4.63 17.19
C LYS A 158 1.80 5.88 16.55
N ALA A 159 0.61 6.27 16.99
CA ALA A 159 -0.02 7.55 16.68
C ALA A 159 -0.73 8.07 17.95
N LEU A 160 -0.66 9.37 18.23
CA LEU A 160 -1.41 9.91 19.36
C LEU A 160 -2.91 9.95 19.06
N ASN A 161 -3.28 10.52 17.93
CA ASN A 161 -4.67 10.67 17.52
C ASN A 161 -4.87 10.00 16.15
N VAL A 162 -5.88 9.17 16.02
CA VAL A 162 -6.24 8.54 14.74
C VAL A 162 -7.68 8.87 14.37
N ASP A 163 -7.85 9.45 13.19
CA ASP A 163 -9.11 9.64 12.51
C ASP A 163 -9.24 8.63 11.36
N ALA A 164 -10.09 7.63 11.51
CA ALA A 164 -10.28 6.58 10.52
C ALA A 164 -11.69 6.60 9.92
N SER A 165 -11.77 6.56 8.59
CA SER A 165 -13.03 6.46 7.84
C SER A 165 -12.94 5.31 6.85
N ILE A 166 -13.77 4.28 7.06
CA ILE A 166 -13.77 3.06 6.28
C ILE A 166 -15.13 2.89 5.61
N LYS A 167 -15.12 2.73 4.28
CA LYS A 167 -16.33 2.56 3.47
C LYS A 167 -16.18 1.39 2.50
N GLY A 168 -17.21 0.54 2.39
CA GLY A 168 -17.24 -0.58 1.44
C GLY A 168 -17.01 -1.94 2.09
N ALA A 169 -16.23 -2.83 1.45
CA ALA A 169 -15.97 -4.20 1.92
C ALA A 169 -14.49 -4.43 2.29
N GLY A 170 -13.70 -3.37 2.40
CA GLY A 170 -12.27 -3.46 2.67
C GLY A 170 -11.94 -3.81 4.12
N ASN A 171 -10.71 -4.29 4.35
CA ASN A 171 -10.21 -4.70 5.65
C ASN A 171 -9.14 -3.73 6.16
N LEU A 172 -9.21 -3.38 7.46
CA LEU A 172 -8.19 -2.59 8.14
C LEU A 172 -7.59 -3.39 9.29
N ALA A 173 -6.33 -3.79 9.16
CA ALA A 173 -5.55 -4.45 10.20
C ALA A 173 -4.59 -3.45 10.85
N ALA A 174 -5.01 -2.82 11.93
CA ALA A 174 -4.25 -1.83 12.69
C ALA A 174 -4.23 -2.11 14.20
N SER A 175 -4.35 -3.37 14.59
CA SER A 175 -4.22 -3.81 16.00
C SER A 175 -2.80 -3.60 16.56
N ALA A 176 -1.78 -3.60 15.69
CA ALA A 176 -0.39 -3.29 16.04
C ALA A 176 -0.05 -1.78 15.99
N LEU A 177 -1.03 -0.91 15.74
CA LEU A 177 -0.89 0.54 15.79
C LEU A 177 -1.34 1.04 17.17
N ASP A 178 -0.40 1.33 18.05
CA ASP A 178 -0.65 1.93 19.36
C ASP A 178 -1.23 3.33 19.20
N THR A 179 -2.48 3.52 19.61
CA THR A 179 -3.18 4.80 19.52
C THR A 179 -3.60 5.27 20.92
N ALA A 180 -3.51 6.56 21.22
CA ALA A 180 -4.09 7.10 22.44
C ALA A 180 -5.59 7.33 22.23
N ASP A 181 -5.97 8.16 21.28
CA ASP A 181 -7.36 8.49 20.97
C ASP A 181 -7.72 8.06 19.56
N LEU A 182 -8.84 7.36 19.44
CA LEU A 182 -9.36 6.85 18.18
C LEU A 182 -10.75 7.43 17.88
N LYS A 183 -10.92 7.98 16.68
CA LYS A 183 -12.22 8.26 16.09
C LYS A 183 -12.38 7.39 14.85
N LEU A 184 -13.38 6.51 14.85
CA LEU A 184 -13.64 5.59 13.75
C LEU A 184 -15.06 5.76 13.22
N MET A 185 -15.16 5.96 11.91
CA MET A 185 -16.41 5.89 11.16
C MET A 185 -16.35 4.68 10.24
N ALA A 186 -17.17 3.67 10.48
CA ALA A 186 -17.17 2.39 9.77
C ALA A 186 -18.49 2.16 9.05
N ALA A 187 -18.56 2.50 7.77
CA ALA A 187 -19.64 2.12 6.87
C ALA A 187 -19.17 0.93 5.99
N SER A 188 -18.87 -0.21 6.65
CA SER A 188 -18.15 -1.31 6.02
C SER A 188 -18.78 -2.67 6.35
N SER A 189 -18.64 -3.61 5.40
CA SER A 189 -18.93 -5.03 5.61
C SER A 189 -17.67 -5.85 5.91
N GLY A 190 -16.48 -5.24 5.87
CA GLY A 190 -15.20 -5.89 6.14
C GLY A 190 -14.84 -6.00 7.62
N LEU A 191 -13.64 -6.49 7.88
CA LEU A 191 -13.05 -6.62 9.20
C LEU A 191 -12.17 -5.40 9.52
N ILE A 192 -12.45 -4.73 10.63
CA ILE A 192 -11.68 -3.59 11.12
C ILE A 192 -11.13 -3.95 12.49
N SER A 193 -9.81 -3.97 12.63
CA SER A 193 -9.11 -4.23 13.89
C SER A 193 -8.17 -3.08 14.20
N MET A 194 -8.37 -2.41 15.35
CA MET A 194 -7.56 -1.26 15.79
C MET A 194 -7.23 -1.36 17.26
N SER A 195 -6.23 -0.60 17.73
CA SER A 195 -5.88 -0.47 19.12
C SER A 195 -6.08 0.97 19.60
N ALA A 196 -6.64 1.14 20.79
CA ALA A 196 -6.72 2.43 21.47
C ALA A 196 -6.51 2.24 22.97
N LYS A 197 -5.85 3.20 23.63
CA LYS A 197 -5.49 3.10 25.06
C LYS A 197 -6.28 4.05 25.95
N ARG A 198 -6.68 5.21 25.45
CA ARG A 198 -7.35 6.24 26.24
C ARG A 198 -8.83 6.35 25.90
N SER A 199 -9.15 6.68 24.67
CA SER A 199 -10.51 6.83 24.21
C SER A 199 -10.74 6.24 22.82
N ALA A 200 -11.94 5.71 22.58
CA ALA A 200 -12.38 5.27 21.27
C ALA A 200 -13.83 5.69 21.03
N THR A 201 -14.03 6.56 20.05
CA THR A 201 -15.35 6.94 19.56
C THR A 201 -15.59 6.19 18.24
N VAL A 202 -16.57 5.30 18.22
CA VAL A 202 -16.88 4.44 17.09
C VAL A 202 -18.30 4.67 16.60
N THR A 203 -18.46 5.02 15.34
CA THR A 203 -19.75 5.06 14.66
C THR A 203 -19.74 4.01 13.55
N ALA A 204 -20.57 2.96 13.71
CA ALA A 204 -20.67 1.87 12.76
C ALA A 204 -22.06 1.85 12.10
N THR A 205 -22.10 1.85 10.76
CA THR A 205 -23.35 1.81 9.95
C THR A 205 -23.39 0.60 9.02
N GLY A 206 -22.32 -0.20 8.98
CA GLY A 206 -22.18 -1.36 8.10
C GLY A 206 -22.61 -2.68 8.75
N SER A 207 -22.38 -3.77 8.02
CA SER A 207 -22.59 -5.16 8.47
C SER A 207 -21.30 -5.86 8.91
N GLY A 208 -20.16 -5.17 8.86
CA GLY A 208 -18.85 -5.72 9.18
C GLY A 208 -18.59 -5.89 10.68
N THR A 209 -17.39 -6.36 11.00
CA THR A 209 -16.93 -6.53 12.39
C THR A 209 -15.87 -5.48 12.72
N VAL A 210 -16.09 -4.76 13.81
CA VAL A 210 -15.13 -3.80 14.37
C VAL A 210 -14.63 -4.31 15.70
N ALA A 211 -13.32 -4.47 15.83
CA ALA A 211 -12.65 -4.88 17.06
C ALA A 211 -11.66 -3.78 17.50
N ILE A 212 -11.90 -3.19 18.67
CA ILE A 212 -10.99 -2.23 19.31
C ILE A 212 -10.40 -2.86 20.55
N ILE A 213 -9.09 -3.01 20.58
CA ILE A 213 -8.32 -3.56 21.70
C ILE A 213 -7.60 -2.45 22.47
N GLY A 214 -7.03 -2.77 23.64
CA GLY A 214 -6.23 -1.84 24.45
C GLY A 214 -6.94 -1.26 25.66
N GLY A 215 -8.25 -1.51 25.83
CA GLY A 215 -9.04 -1.10 26.99
C GLY A 215 -9.35 0.39 27.09
N PRO A 216 -9.69 1.07 25.98
CA PRO A 216 -10.06 2.49 26.00
C PRO A 216 -11.42 2.71 26.70
N SER A 217 -11.68 3.97 27.06
CA SER A 217 -13.05 4.42 27.29
C SER A 217 -13.80 4.48 25.97
N CYS A 218 -14.83 3.64 25.82
CA CYS A 218 -15.53 3.45 24.54
C CYS A 218 -16.84 4.24 24.49
N THR A 219 -17.02 5.02 23.42
CA THR A 219 -18.32 5.58 23.02
C THR A 219 -18.70 4.94 21.68
N VAL A 220 -19.69 4.07 21.67
CA VAL A 220 -20.08 3.30 20.50
C VAL A 220 -21.49 3.64 20.06
N GLN A 221 -21.64 4.05 18.80
CA GLN A 221 -22.92 4.19 18.09
C GLN A 221 -22.96 3.14 16.98
N ASN A 222 -23.64 2.03 17.23
CA ASN A 222 -23.87 1.00 16.23
C ASN A 222 -25.26 1.19 15.61
N LEU A 223 -25.29 1.74 14.41
CA LEU A 223 -26.50 2.00 13.61
C LEU A 223 -26.69 0.95 12.50
N GLY A 224 -25.74 0.01 12.38
CA GLY A 224 -25.78 -1.08 11.42
C GLY A 224 -26.12 -2.42 12.07
N VAL A 225 -26.03 -3.49 11.25
CA VAL A 225 -26.25 -4.88 11.69
C VAL A 225 -24.94 -5.60 12.04
N GLY A 226 -23.81 -4.91 11.90
CA GLY A 226 -22.48 -5.44 12.21
C GLY A 226 -22.21 -5.52 13.69
N THR A 227 -21.07 -6.10 14.06
CA THR A 227 -20.63 -6.28 15.44
C THR A 227 -19.54 -5.28 15.79
N VAL A 228 -19.69 -4.59 16.93
CA VAL A 228 -18.66 -3.71 17.47
C VAL A 228 -18.22 -4.24 18.85
N ASN A 229 -16.98 -4.70 18.93
CA ASN A 229 -16.31 -5.10 20.17
C ASN A 229 -15.31 -4.03 20.57
N CYS A 230 -15.54 -3.33 21.68
CA CYS A 230 -14.67 -2.28 22.16
C CYS A 230 -14.21 -2.58 23.59
N GLY A 231 -12.89 -2.52 23.81
CA GLY A 231 -12.29 -2.70 25.12
C GLY A 231 -12.18 -4.14 25.62
N LYS A 232 -12.71 -5.14 24.92
CA LYS A 232 -12.50 -6.55 25.27
C LYS A 232 -11.13 -7.01 24.81
N LYS A 233 -10.35 -7.60 25.71
CA LYS A 233 -9.17 -8.38 25.36
C LYS A 233 -9.62 -9.58 24.52
N PRO A 234 -8.93 -9.94 23.42
CA PRO A 234 -9.28 -11.12 22.64
C PRO A 234 -9.22 -12.40 23.45
#